data_eb51b4367bcebe516483fe4ae748727b
#
_entry.id   eb51b4367bcebe516483fe4ae748727b
#
_cell.length_a   1.000
_cell.length_b   1.000
_cell.length_c   1.000
_cell.angle_alpha   90.00
_cell.angle_beta   90.00
_cell.angle_gamma   90.00
#
_symmetry.space_group_name_H-M   'P 1'
#
loop_
_entity.id
_entity.type
_entity.pdbx_description
1 polymer ?
#
loop_
_entity_poly.entity_id
_entity_poly.type
_entity_poly.pdbx_seq_one_letter_code
_entity_poly.pdbx_strand_id
1 'polypeptide(L)'
;RRPPRSTPLYSSAASDVYKRQALQERRVTKRGQKVTSALYENVVYLMGQHMAQTATTGSPPPPMSVRVAAWAVYDIFETKDEEQVFIGVVSDTQWKLFCESFDLEDYANDESMDLNKGRVDQRDVIIPRLQELFKTYTKADLMKKLDKTGLPFAPISKPEDLFDDPHLNESGGLLDVEIPSGGSTKLPAMPINMNDRRFDVHTPVPKVGEHSDQILKELGLDDEEIRDLFNEGVVSKN
;
A
#
# COMPACT_ATOMS: atom_id res chain seq x y z
N ARG A 1 -10.82 -33.70 9.96
CA ARG A 1 -11.46 -32.41 9.49
C ARG A 1 -10.34 -31.52 9.00
N ARG A 2 -10.33 -31.16 7.71
CA ARG A 2 -9.35 -30.22 7.16
C ARG A 2 -9.40 -28.90 7.93
N PRO A 3 -8.27 -28.30 8.32
CA PRO A 3 -8.28 -26.95 8.86
C PRO A 3 -8.85 -25.99 7.82
N PRO A 4 -9.60 -24.95 8.22
CA PRO A 4 -10.11 -23.97 7.29
C PRO A 4 -8.93 -23.30 6.56
N ARG A 5 -9.05 -23.21 5.22
CA ARG A 5 -8.06 -22.50 4.39
C ARG A 5 -7.87 -21.10 4.93
N SER A 6 -6.62 -20.67 5.03
CA SER A 6 -6.26 -19.31 5.41
C SER A 6 -6.98 -18.30 4.53
N THR A 7 -7.76 -17.43 5.14
CA THR A 7 -8.48 -16.34 4.48
C THR A 7 -7.49 -15.29 3.98
N PRO A 8 -7.70 -14.65 2.82
CA PRO A 8 -6.80 -13.62 2.30
C PRO A 8 -6.59 -12.46 3.28
N LEU A 9 -5.40 -11.89 3.24
CA LEU A 9 -4.80 -10.90 4.15
C LEU A 9 -5.58 -9.59 4.40
N TYR A 10 -6.58 -9.25 3.59
CA TYR A 10 -7.25 -7.92 3.66
C TYR A 10 -8.21 -7.75 4.84
N SER A 11 -8.72 -8.84 5.40
CA SER A 11 -9.59 -8.80 6.59
C SER A 11 -8.81 -9.06 7.88
N SER A 12 -7.51 -9.35 7.80
CA SER A 12 -6.71 -9.82 8.92
C SER A 12 -6.42 -8.72 9.95
N ALA A 13 -6.20 -7.47 9.53
CA ALA A 13 -5.81 -6.40 10.44
C ALA A 13 -6.88 -6.11 11.51
N ALA A 14 -8.14 -5.99 11.13
CA ALA A 14 -9.23 -5.81 12.08
C ALA A 14 -9.41 -7.04 12.98
N SER A 15 -9.36 -8.25 12.38
CA SER A 15 -9.44 -9.51 13.11
C SER A 15 -8.29 -9.70 14.10
N ASP A 16 -7.08 -9.23 13.77
CA ASP A 16 -5.91 -9.34 14.63
C ASP A 16 -6.01 -8.47 15.89
N VAL A 17 -6.64 -7.31 15.82
CA VAL A 17 -6.93 -6.49 17.00
C VAL A 17 -7.78 -7.28 17.99
N TYR A 18 -8.89 -7.87 17.55
CA TYR A 18 -9.78 -8.64 18.41
C TYR A 18 -9.16 -9.94 18.94
N LYS A 19 -8.33 -10.61 18.13
CA LYS A 19 -7.56 -11.77 18.60
C LYS A 19 -6.62 -11.39 19.74
N ARG A 20 -5.91 -10.26 19.61
CA ARG A 20 -5.00 -9.76 20.66
C ARG A 20 -5.77 -9.36 21.92
N GLN A 21 -6.93 -8.71 21.79
CA GLN A 21 -7.79 -8.38 22.91
C GLN A 21 -8.27 -9.64 23.63
N ALA A 22 -8.75 -10.64 22.89
CA ALA A 22 -9.17 -11.91 23.46
C ALA A 22 -8.04 -12.66 24.19
N LEU A 23 -6.81 -12.61 23.64
CA LEU A 23 -5.63 -13.17 24.29
C LEU A 23 -5.25 -12.41 25.58
N GLN A 24 -5.36 -11.08 25.55
CA GLN A 24 -5.10 -10.26 26.71
C GLN A 24 -6.13 -10.50 27.81
N GLU A 25 -7.41 -10.56 27.45
CA GLU A 25 -8.50 -10.88 28.38
C GLU A 25 -8.32 -12.28 29.00
N ARG A 26 -7.92 -13.27 28.21
CA ARG A 26 -7.57 -14.62 28.70
C ARG A 26 -6.48 -14.61 29.77
N ARG A 27 -5.50 -13.70 29.68
CA ARG A 27 -4.44 -13.58 30.70
C ARG A 27 -5.00 -13.15 32.05
N VAL A 28 -6.04 -12.32 32.07
CA VAL A 28 -6.70 -11.83 33.27
C VAL A 28 -7.76 -12.81 33.77
N THR A 29 -8.68 -13.21 32.92
CA THR A 29 -9.85 -14.03 33.27
C THR A 29 -9.53 -15.53 33.39
N LYS A 30 -8.41 -15.98 32.84
CA LYS A 30 -8.02 -17.40 32.69
C LYS A 30 -9.01 -18.23 31.85
N ARG A 31 -9.92 -17.58 31.15
CA ARG A 31 -10.92 -18.23 30.28
C ARG A 31 -10.66 -17.89 28.83
N GLY A 32 -10.68 -18.91 27.96
CA GLY A 32 -10.68 -18.72 26.52
C GLY A 32 -12.06 -18.27 26.04
N GLN A 33 -12.07 -17.63 24.86
CA GLN A 33 -13.29 -17.23 24.18
C GLN A 33 -13.21 -17.54 22.70
N LYS A 34 -14.37 -17.73 22.07
CA LYS A 34 -14.47 -17.89 20.63
C LYS A 34 -14.54 -16.51 19.97
N VAL A 35 -13.59 -16.22 19.09
CA VAL A 35 -13.61 -15.02 18.25
C VAL A 35 -14.00 -15.43 16.84
N THR A 36 -15.06 -14.84 16.30
CA THR A 36 -15.52 -15.07 14.93
C THR A 36 -15.51 -13.77 14.15
N SER A 37 -15.19 -13.86 12.87
CA SER A 37 -15.24 -12.74 11.93
C SER A 37 -15.68 -13.28 10.58
N ALA A 38 -16.76 -12.74 10.03
CA ALA A 38 -17.26 -13.13 8.72
C ALA A 38 -16.74 -12.16 7.64
N LEU A 39 -16.27 -12.69 6.53
CA LEU A 39 -15.71 -11.88 5.45
C LEU A 39 -16.74 -10.88 4.89
N TYR A 40 -17.97 -11.34 4.68
CA TYR A 40 -19.05 -10.49 4.19
C TYR A 40 -19.33 -9.30 5.12
N GLU A 41 -19.44 -9.53 6.42
CA GLU A 41 -19.68 -8.48 7.41
C GLU A 41 -18.55 -7.46 7.47
N ASN A 42 -17.29 -7.91 7.33
CA ASN A 42 -16.14 -7.01 7.25
C ASN A 42 -16.20 -6.12 5.99
N VAL A 43 -16.57 -6.68 4.84
CA VAL A 43 -16.75 -5.89 3.62
C VAL A 43 -17.87 -4.88 3.78
N VAL A 44 -19.01 -5.27 4.34
CA VAL A 44 -20.13 -4.36 4.62
C VAL A 44 -19.71 -3.25 5.59
N TYR A 45 -18.91 -3.57 6.62
CA TYR A 45 -18.38 -2.55 7.54
C TYR A 45 -17.52 -1.50 6.82
N LEU A 46 -16.66 -1.92 5.88
CA LEU A 46 -15.87 -0.99 5.06
C LEU A 46 -16.75 -0.10 4.15
N MET A 47 -17.93 -0.60 3.75
CA MET A 47 -18.90 0.15 2.96
C MET A 47 -19.78 1.08 3.80
N GLY A 48 -19.62 1.10 5.13
CA GLY A 48 -20.48 1.84 6.05
C GLY A 48 -20.59 3.34 5.74
N GLN A 49 -19.49 4.00 5.34
CA GLN A 49 -19.52 5.41 4.94
C GLN A 49 -20.36 5.65 3.68
N HIS A 50 -20.31 4.75 2.69
CA HIS A 50 -21.10 4.85 1.47
C HIS A 50 -22.58 4.59 1.75
N MET A 51 -22.88 3.69 2.68
CA MET A 51 -24.25 3.47 3.17
C MET A 51 -24.79 4.72 3.89
N ALA A 52 -23.99 5.35 4.75
CA ALA A 52 -24.35 6.59 5.42
C ALA A 52 -24.57 7.74 4.41
N GLN A 53 -23.70 7.88 3.42
CA GLN A 53 -23.87 8.83 2.33
C GLN A 53 -25.20 8.60 1.59
N THR A 54 -25.49 7.39 1.18
CA THR A 54 -26.74 7.04 0.49
C THR A 54 -27.96 7.37 1.35
N ALA A 55 -27.91 7.05 2.64
CA ALA A 55 -29.01 7.33 3.58
C ALA A 55 -29.27 8.81 3.78
N THR A 56 -28.24 9.65 3.76
CA THR A 56 -28.35 11.09 4.00
C THR A 56 -28.66 11.91 2.74
N THR A 57 -28.13 11.49 1.58
CA THR A 57 -28.29 12.23 0.32
C THR A 57 -29.39 11.66 -0.59
N GLY A 58 -29.86 10.45 -0.32
CA GLY A 58 -30.78 9.71 -1.19
C GLY A 58 -30.15 9.18 -2.48
N SER A 59 -28.83 9.38 -2.66
CA SER A 59 -28.12 8.96 -3.88
C SER A 59 -26.90 8.12 -3.53
N PRO A 60 -26.74 6.92 -4.15
CA PRO A 60 -25.57 6.12 -3.94
C PRO A 60 -24.33 6.80 -4.53
N PRO A 61 -23.13 6.57 -3.95
CA PRO A 61 -21.89 6.97 -4.60
C PRO A 61 -21.76 6.24 -5.95
N PRO A 62 -21.07 6.86 -6.92
CA PRO A 62 -20.80 6.20 -8.18
C PRO A 62 -19.96 4.93 -7.98
N PRO A 63 -20.02 3.95 -8.91
CA PRO A 63 -19.21 2.73 -8.83
C PRO A 63 -17.71 3.06 -8.86
N MET A 64 -16.88 2.18 -8.30
CA MET A 64 -15.42 2.37 -8.20
C MET A 64 -14.72 2.59 -9.55
N SER A 65 -15.33 2.19 -10.65
CA SER A 65 -14.85 2.47 -12.01
C SER A 65 -14.98 3.94 -12.41
N VAL A 66 -15.81 4.70 -11.71
CA VAL A 66 -15.97 6.15 -11.93
C VAL A 66 -15.12 6.89 -10.92
N ARG A 67 -14.11 7.60 -11.42
CA ARG A 67 -13.23 8.41 -10.55
C ARG A 67 -14.00 9.66 -10.07
N VAL A 68 -14.14 9.77 -8.78
CA VAL A 68 -14.60 11.01 -8.12
C VAL A 68 -13.38 11.67 -7.50
N ALA A 69 -13.02 12.82 -8.01
CA ALA A 69 -11.90 13.59 -7.49
C ALA A 69 -12.33 14.39 -6.26
N ALA A 70 -11.68 14.17 -5.12
CA ALA A 70 -11.89 15.01 -3.93
C ALA A 70 -11.26 16.40 -4.10
N TRP A 71 -10.22 16.51 -4.91
CA TRP A 71 -9.52 17.73 -5.29
C TRP A 71 -9.35 17.82 -6.80
N ALA A 72 -9.33 19.03 -7.32
CA ALA A 72 -9.18 19.26 -8.75
C ALA A 72 -7.80 18.78 -9.24
N VAL A 73 -6.73 19.17 -8.53
CA VAL A 73 -5.37 18.73 -8.82
C VAL A 73 -4.93 17.73 -7.75
N TYR A 74 -5.05 16.48 -8.07
CA TYR A 74 -4.58 15.34 -7.29
C TYR A 74 -4.43 14.17 -8.26
N ASP A 75 -3.36 14.23 -9.03
CA ASP A 75 -3.18 13.34 -10.17
C ASP A 75 -1.72 13.06 -10.49
N ILE A 76 -1.51 12.11 -11.39
CA ILE A 76 -0.21 11.78 -11.96
C ILE A 76 -0.11 12.48 -13.32
N PHE A 77 0.99 13.22 -13.51
CA PHE A 77 1.29 13.96 -14.72
C PHE A 77 2.54 13.42 -15.38
N GLU A 78 2.48 13.35 -16.70
CA GLU A 78 3.60 12.95 -17.54
C GLU A 78 4.51 14.18 -17.81
N THR A 79 5.82 13.95 -17.78
CA THR A 79 6.83 14.97 -18.04
C THR A 79 7.41 14.85 -19.44
N LYS A 80 8.23 15.82 -19.86
CA LYS A 80 8.86 15.88 -21.18
C LYS A 80 9.71 14.64 -21.52
N ASP A 81 10.29 14.04 -20.50
CA ASP A 81 11.15 12.85 -20.57
C ASP A 81 10.38 11.53 -20.37
N GLU A 82 9.03 11.57 -20.57
CA GLU A 82 8.14 10.40 -20.48
C GLU A 82 8.12 9.75 -19.07
N GLU A 83 8.59 10.48 -18.07
CA GLU A 83 8.53 10.08 -16.68
C GLU A 83 7.23 10.61 -16.04
N GLN A 84 6.94 10.20 -14.81
CA GLN A 84 5.69 10.55 -14.13
C GLN A 84 5.95 11.18 -12.77
N VAL A 85 5.16 12.19 -12.44
CA VAL A 85 5.16 12.88 -11.14
C VAL A 85 3.73 13.03 -10.64
N PHE A 86 3.50 12.60 -9.40
CA PHE A 86 2.27 12.89 -8.69
C PHE A 86 2.32 14.31 -8.15
N ILE A 87 1.23 15.07 -8.30
CA ILE A 87 1.08 16.42 -7.74
C ILE A 87 -0.28 16.52 -7.07
N GLY A 88 -0.28 17.04 -5.83
CA GLY A 88 -1.48 17.29 -5.04
C GLY A 88 -1.63 18.75 -4.65
N VAL A 89 -2.84 19.30 -4.82
CA VAL A 89 -3.24 20.62 -4.31
C VAL A 89 -4.49 20.42 -3.47
N VAL A 90 -4.32 20.39 -2.16
CA VAL A 90 -5.35 19.91 -1.23
C VAL A 90 -5.94 21.02 -0.34
N SER A 91 -5.63 22.28 -0.62
CA SER A 91 -6.24 23.44 0.03
C SER A 91 -6.30 24.66 -0.88
N ASP A 92 -7.13 25.64 -0.53
CA ASP A 92 -7.26 26.88 -1.29
C ASP A 92 -5.98 27.73 -1.21
N THR A 93 -5.26 27.68 -0.10
CA THR A 93 -3.95 28.32 0.03
C THR A 93 -2.91 27.68 -0.90
N GLN A 94 -2.90 26.37 -0.99
CA GLN A 94 -2.01 25.65 -1.90
C GLN A 94 -2.36 25.93 -3.37
N TRP A 95 -3.64 26.14 -3.68
CA TRP A 95 -4.04 26.51 -5.03
C TRP A 95 -3.43 27.85 -5.47
N LYS A 96 -3.49 28.88 -4.62
CA LYS A 96 -2.90 30.17 -4.90
C LYS A 96 -1.39 30.06 -5.10
N LEU A 97 -0.71 29.36 -4.21
CA LEU A 97 0.72 29.11 -4.31
C LEU A 97 1.09 28.29 -5.58
N PHE A 98 0.25 27.35 -5.96
CA PHE A 98 0.42 26.55 -7.18
C PHE A 98 0.30 27.45 -8.42
N CYS A 99 -0.74 28.26 -8.51
CA CYS A 99 -0.94 29.17 -9.62
C CYS A 99 0.23 30.18 -9.74
N GLU A 100 0.67 30.76 -8.63
CA GLU A 100 1.83 31.66 -8.58
C GLU A 100 3.11 30.95 -9.06
N SER A 101 3.34 29.72 -8.59
CA SER A 101 4.54 28.96 -8.92
C SER A 101 4.63 28.53 -10.38
N PHE A 102 3.51 28.41 -11.06
CA PHE A 102 3.42 27.94 -12.45
C PHE A 102 2.90 29.02 -13.43
N ASP A 103 2.90 30.28 -13.03
CA ASP A 103 2.50 31.44 -13.85
C ASP A 103 1.06 31.29 -14.43
N LEU A 104 0.14 30.79 -13.62
CA LEU A 104 -1.27 30.57 -13.97
C LEU A 104 -2.14 31.72 -13.46
N GLU A 105 -1.82 32.96 -13.86
CA GLU A 105 -2.50 34.16 -13.36
C GLU A 105 -4.00 34.19 -13.68
N ASP A 106 -4.40 33.63 -14.83
CA ASP A 106 -5.80 33.51 -15.21
C ASP A 106 -6.60 32.62 -14.27
N TYR A 107 -6.01 31.51 -13.80
CA TYR A 107 -6.62 30.65 -12.79
C TYR A 107 -6.59 31.28 -11.38
N ALA A 108 -5.54 32.02 -11.07
CA ALA A 108 -5.41 32.70 -9.78
C ALA A 108 -6.44 33.83 -9.60
N ASN A 109 -6.86 34.47 -10.69
CA ASN A 109 -7.79 35.59 -10.70
C ASN A 109 -9.25 35.19 -11.02
N ASP A 110 -9.53 33.91 -11.22
CA ASP A 110 -10.88 33.41 -11.47
C ASP A 110 -11.58 33.10 -10.14
N GLU A 111 -12.53 33.93 -9.72
CA GLU A 111 -13.29 33.75 -8.50
C GLU A 111 -14.01 32.39 -8.43
N SER A 112 -14.38 31.82 -9.57
CA SER A 112 -15.00 30.48 -9.61
C SER A 112 -14.06 29.36 -9.16
N MET A 113 -12.77 29.62 -9.17
CA MET A 113 -11.70 28.69 -8.74
C MET A 113 -11.20 28.94 -7.32
N ASP A 114 -11.72 29.92 -6.61
CA ASP A 114 -11.31 30.23 -5.23
C ASP A 114 -11.50 29.04 -4.28
N LEU A 115 -12.60 28.33 -4.42
CA LEU A 115 -12.92 27.17 -3.60
C LEU A 115 -12.70 25.86 -4.36
N ASN A 116 -12.29 24.84 -3.62
CA ASN A 116 -12.03 23.52 -4.19
C ASN A 116 -13.22 22.97 -5.02
N LYS A 117 -14.46 23.24 -4.59
CA LYS A 117 -15.64 22.78 -5.33
C LYS A 117 -15.65 23.32 -6.77
N GLY A 118 -15.43 24.61 -6.96
CA GLY A 118 -15.41 25.23 -8.28
C GLY A 118 -14.29 24.66 -9.16
N ARG A 119 -13.12 24.41 -8.57
CA ARG A 119 -12.01 23.77 -9.27
C ARG A 119 -12.32 22.32 -9.67
N VAL A 120 -13.01 21.56 -8.80
CA VAL A 120 -13.43 20.18 -9.12
C VAL A 120 -14.44 20.17 -10.25
N ASP A 121 -15.40 21.13 -10.23
CA ASP A 121 -16.39 21.26 -11.30
C ASP A 121 -15.76 21.60 -12.66
N GLN A 122 -14.57 22.23 -12.66
CA GLN A 122 -13.79 22.60 -13.87
C GLN A 122 -12.58 21.66 -14.14
N ARG A 123 -12.53 20.53 -13.47
CA ARG A 123 -11.40 19.60 -13.56
C ARG A 123 -11.10 19.17 -15.00
N ASP A 124 -12.11 18.98 -15.83
CA ASP A 124 -11.98 18.57 -17.23
C ASP A 124 -11.26 19.61 -18.11
N VAL A 125 -11.20 20.87 -17.65
CA VAL A 125 -10.42 21.94 -18.31
C VAL A 125 -9.06 22.11 -17.65
N ILE A 126 -8.99 22.02 -16.33
CA ILE A 126 -7.76 22.21 -15.57
C ILE A 126 -6.73 21.11 -15.88
N ILE A 127 -7.12 19.85 -15.79
CA ILE A 127 -6.16 18.74 -15.91
C ILE A 127 -5.48 18.66 -17.28
N PRO A 128 -6.18 18.75 -18.42
CA PRO A 128 -5.52 18.75 -19.73
C PRO A 128 -4.51 19.89 -19.88
N ARG A 129 -4.85 21.09 -19.41
CA ARG A 129 -3.93 22.24 -19.47
C ARG A 129 -2.68 22.00 -18.62
N LEU A 130 -2.83 21.47 -17.41
CA LEU A 130 -1.69 21.16 -16.57
C LEU A 130 -0.84 20.03 -17.16
N GLN A 131 -1.45 19.05 -17.82
CA GLN A 131 -0.73 17.99 -18.51
C GLN A 131 0.18 18.58 -19.61
N GLU A 132 -0.33 19.49 -20.43
CA GLU A 132 0.48 20.17 -21.45
C GLU A 132 1.59 21.04 -20.81
N LEU A 133 1.30 21.71 -19.72
CA LEU A 133 2.29 22.49 -18.98
C LEU A 133 3.42 21.62 -18.45
N PHE A 134 3.12 20.50 -17.83
CA PHE A 134 4.14 19.64 -17.21
C PHE A 134 4.97 18.86 -18.23
N LYS A 135 4.45 18.60 -19.42
CA LYS A 135 5.22 18.09 -20.56
C LYS A 135 6.32 19.05 -21.05
N THR A 136 6.34 20.28 -20.59
CA THR A 136 7.44 21.21 -20.88
C THR A 136 8.64 21.04 -19.95
N TYR A 137 8.48 20.38 -18.81
CA TYR A 137 9.52 20.14 -17.79
C TYR A 137 10.03 18.72 -17.85
N THR A 138 11.32 18.51 -17.59
CA THR A 138 11.82 17.19 -17.21
C THR A 138 11.36 16.83 -15.80
N LYS A 139 11.31 15.55 -15.44
CA LYS A 139 10.99 15.10 -14.08
C LYS A 139 11.87 15.80 -13.03
N ALA A 140 13.16 15.88 -13.28
CA ALA A 140 14.12 16.51 -12.38
C ALA A 140 13.84 18.00 -12.17
N ASP A 141 13.57 18.75 -13.25
CA ASP A 141 13.28 20.19 -13.17
C ASP A 141 11.94 20.46 -12.49
N LEU A 142 10.92 19.65 -12.80
CA LEU A 142 9.60 19.75 -12.19
C LEU A 142 9.67 19.49 -10.69
N MET A 143 10.33 18.41 -10.27
CA MET A 143 10.51 18.09 -8.85
C MET A 143 11.28 19.19 -8.12
N LYS A 144 12.35 19.71 -8.70
CA LYS A 144 13.12 20.82 -8.11
C LYS A 144 12.31 22.11 -7.99
N LYS A 145 11.36 22.35 -8.90
CA LYS A 145 10.44 23.49 -8.83
C LYS A 145 9.40 23.26 -7.73
N LEU A 146 8.81 22.07 -7.65
CA LEU A 146 7.81 21.68 -6.65
C LEU A 146 8.39 21.68 -5.22
N ASP A 147 9.62 21.23 -5.04
CA ASP A 147 10.29 21.21 -3.73
C ASP A 147 10.34 22.58 -3.06
N LYS A 148 10.45 23.65 -3.86
CA LYS A 148 10.45 25.03 -3.36
C LYS A 148 9.08 25.53 -2.95
N THR A 149 8.01 24.85 -3.37
CA THR A 149 6.64 25.30 -3.14
C THR A 149 6.05 24.76 -1.84
N GLY A 150 6.56 23.66 -1.31
CA GLY A 150 5.96 22.93 -0.19
C GLY A 150 4.62 22.24 -0.53
N LEU A 151 4.28 22.11 -1.80
CA LEU A 151 3.12 21.35 -2.26
C LEU A 151 3.38 19.85 -2.13
N PRO A 152 2.37 19.03 -1.89
CA PRO A 152 2.49 17.57 -1.96
C PRO A 152 2.83 17.10 -3.37
N PHE A 153 3.96 16.46 -3.54
CA PHE A 153 4.37 15.81 -4.78
C PHE A 153 5.19 14.58 -4.49
N ALA A 154 5.27 13.68 -5.46
CA ALA A 154 6.13 12.51 -5.40
C ALA A 154 6.52 12.05 -6.81
N PRO A 155 7.76 11.55 -7.02
CA PRO A 155 8.08 10.83 -8.24
C PRO A 155 7.27 9.52 -8.27
N ILE A 156 6.85 9.11 -9.46
CA ILE A 156 6.39 7.74 -9.66
C ILE A 156 7.62 6.90 -9.99
N SER A 157 7.91 5.96 -9.11
CA SER A 157 9.04 5.04 -9.27
C SER A 157 8.55 3.69 -9.76
N LYS A 158 9.34 3.04 -10.59
CA LYS A 158 9.14 1.65 -11.00
C LYS A 158 9.73 0.72 -9.92
N PRO A 159 9.28 -0.53 -9.82
CA PRO A 159 9.82 -1.47 -8.84
C PRO A 159 11.35 -1.63 -8.91
N GLU A 160 11.92 -1.60 -10.11
CA GLU A 160 13.36 -1.67 -10.34
C GLU A 160 14.13 -0.48 -9.78
N ASP A 161 13.55 0.72 -9.77
CA ASP A 161 14.19 1.94 -9.26
C ASP A 161 14.38 1.88 -7.73
N LEU A 162 13.57 1.07 -7.04
CA LEU A 162 13.60 0.97 -5.59
C LEU A 162 14.85 0.25 -5.06
N PHE A 163 15.53 -0.55 -5.88
CA PHE A 163 16.80 -1.18 -5.48
C PHE A 163 17.92 -0.17 -5.24
N ASP A 164 17.89 0.94 -6.00
CA ASP A 164 18.88 2.02 -5.94
C ASP A 164 18.35 3.27 -5.23
N ASP A 165 17.14 3.21 -4.64
CA ASP A 165 16.55 4.33 -3.93
C ASP A 165 17.43 4.74 -2.73
N PRO A 166 17.92 6.01 -2.69
CA PRO A 166 18.84 6.46 -1.63
C PRO A 166 18.24 6.36 -0.24
N HIS A 167 16.96 6.71 -0.08
CA HIS A 167 16.29 6.66 1.22
C HIS A 167 16.19 5.22 1.74
N LEU A 168 15.79 4.27 0.89
CA LEU A 168 15.68 2.87 1.28
C LEU A 168 17.05 2.27 1.64
N ASN A 169 18.09 2.60 0.87
CA ASN A 169 19.45 2.10 1.13
C ASN A 169 20.04 2.73 2.41
N GLU A 170 19.92 4.04 2.61
CA GLU A 170 20.48 4.73 3.80
C GLU A 170 19.69 4.41 5.07
N SER A 171 18.37 4.26 4.98
CA SER A 171 17.52 3.97 6.14
C SER A 171 17.54 2.50 6.57
N GLY A 172 18.19 1.60 5.83
CA GLY A 172 18.10 0.15 6.02
C GLY A 172 16.71 -0.39 5.67
N GLY A 173 16.03 0.24 4.71
CA GLY A 173 14.72 -0.17 4.20
C GLY A 173 14.75 -1.39 3.32
N LEU A 174 15.93 -1.85 2.91
CA LEU A 174 16.15 -3.06 2.12
C LEU A 174 17.01 -4.06 2.88
N LEU A 175 16.70 -5.33 2.74
CA LEU A 175 17.43 -6.47 3.31
C LEU A 175 18.00 -7.33 2.20
N ASP A 176 19.23 -7.80 2.35
CA ASP A 176 19.82 -8.79 1.46
C ASP A 176 19.18 -10.16 1.72
N VAL A 177 18.63 -10.77 0.67
CA VAL A 177 17.91 -12.05 0.74
C VAL A 177 18.50 -13.03 -0.28
N GLU A 178 18.85 -14.21 0.17
CA GLU A 178 19.27 -15.31 -0.70
C GLU A 178 18.07 -15.87 -1.47
N ILE A 179 18.26 -16.15 -2.75
CA ILE A 179 17.23 -16.72 -3.63
C ILE A 179 17.46 -18.23 -3.75
N PRO A 180 16.42 -19.08 -3.62
CA PRO A 180 16.56 -20.53 -3.69
C PRO A 180 17.20 -21.07 -4.99
N SER A 181 17.05 -20.30 -6.10
CA SER A 181 17.67 -20.61 -7.39
C SER A 181 19.16 -20.25 -7.49
N GLY A 182 19.72 -19.64 -6.45
CA GLY A 182 21.10 -19.14 -6.38
C GLY A 182 21.19 -17.62 -6.57
N GLY A 183 22.15 -17.02 -5.88
CA GLY A 183 22.34 -15.57 -5.85
C GLY A 183 21.59 -14.86 -4.70
N SER A 184 21.70 -13.56 -4.67
CA SER A 184 21.03 -12.70 -3.67
C SER A 184 20.31 -11.54 -4.35
N THR A 185 19.31 -11.00 -3.68
CA THR A 185 18.60 -9.78 -4.07
C THR A 185 18.29 -8.95 -2.84
N LYS A 186 17.88 -7.69 -3.05
CA LYS A 186 17.37 -6.86 -1.97
C LYS A 186 15.85 -6.91 -1.96
N LEU A 187 15.25 -7.08 -0.79
CA LEU A 187 13.80 -7.01 -0.60
C LEU A 187 13.46 -6.00 0.49
N PRO A 188 12.26 -5.38 0.45
CA PRO A 188 11.85 -4.42 1.46
C PRO A 188 11.84 -5.02 2.86
N ALA A 189 12.48 -4.35 3.80
CA ALA A 189 12.37 -4.65 5.22
C ALA A 189 10.95 -4.36 5.73
N MET A 190 10.53 -5.08 6.76
CA MET A 190 9.27 -4.76 7.43
C MET A 190 9.34 -3.33 7.99
N PRO A 191 8.39 -2.42 7.65
CA PRO A 191 8.45 -1.01 8.04
C PRO A 191 8.01 -0.78 9.50
N ILE A 192 8.53 -1.59 10.41
CA ILE A 192 8.23 -1.54 11.85
C ILE A 192 9.54 -1.57 12.62
N ASN A 193 9.71 -0.61 13.54
CA ASN A 193 10.75 -0.62 14.53
C ASN A 193 10.15 -0.95 15.91
N MET A 194 10.78 -1.84 16.64
CA MET A 194 10.43 -2.15 18.03
C MET A 194 11.68 -1.97 18.90
N ASN A 195 11.64 -1.03 19.83
CA ASN A 195 12.79 -0.66 20.68
C ASN A 195 14.04 -0.35 19.84
N ASP A 196 13.88 0.50 18.81
CA ASP A 196 14.94 0.90 17.87
C ASP A 196 15.56 -0.25 17.08
N ARG A 197 14.90 -1.41 17.06
CA ARG A 197 15.32 -2.56 16.25
C ARG A 197 14.38 -2.73 15.08
N ARG A 198 14.95 -2.79 13.90
CA ARG A 198 14.28 -3.25 12.67
C ARG A 198 14.31 -4.79 12.62
N PHE A 199 13.30 -5.36 12.00
CA PHE A 199 13.29 -6.80 11.73
C PHE A 199 14.23 -7.10 10.57
N ASP A 200 15.03 -8.13 10.75
CA ASP A 200 15.98 -8.67 9.78
C ASP A 200 15.45 -9.99 9.19
N VAL A 201 16.16 -10.54 8.22
CA VAL A 201 15.88 -11.87 7.68
C VAL A 201 16.09 -12.89 8.79
N HIS A 202 15.00 -13.48 9.25
CA HIS A 202 15.07 -14.48 10.32
C HIS A 202 15.40 -15.88 9.80
N THR A 203 14.85 -16.19 8.63
CA THR A 203 15.07 -17.46 7.92
C THR A 203 15.20 -17.16 6.42
N PRO A 204 16.13 -17.77 5.71
CA PRO A 204 16.20 -17.66 4.26
C PRO A 204 14.90 -18.13 3.60
N VAL A 205 14.69 -17.76 2.35
CA VAL A 205 13.56 -18.27 1.55
C VAL A 205 13.75 -19.77 1.35
N PRO A 206 12.87 -20.63 1.88
CA PRO A 206 13.08 -22.08 1.84
C PRO A 206 12.85 -22.63 0.43
N LYS A 207 13.59 -23.69 0.10
CA LYS A 207 13.26 -24.53 -1.06
C LYS A 207 12.00 -25.34 -0.78
N VAL A 208 11.34 -25.78 -1.83
CA VAL A 208 10.15 -26.64 -1.69
C VAL A 208 10.55 -27.94 -0.96
N GLY A 209 9.86 -28.24 0.13
CA GLY A 209 10.11 -29.42 0.93
C GLY A 209 11.32 -29.37 1.88
N GLU A 210 12.05 -28.26 1.96
CA GLU A 210 13.26 -28.13 2.78
C GLU A 210 13.04 -28.47 4.27
N HIS A 211 11.90 -28.08 4.81
CA HIS A 211 11.58 -28.31 6.22
C HIS A 211 10.63 -29.49 6.46
N SER A 212 10.31 -30.29 5.44
CA SER A 212 9.34 -31.40 5.56
C SER A 212 9.74 -32.41 6.63
N ASP A 213 10.99 -32.82 6.66
CA ASP A 213 11.53 -33.78 7.63
C ASP A 213 11.40 -33.23 9.07
N GLN A 214 11.81 -32.00 9.29
CA GLN A 214 11.69 -31.36 10.61
C GLN A 214 10.25 -31.26 11.07
N ILE A 215 9.34 -30.80 10.19
CA ILE A 215 7.91 -30.64 10.51
C ILE A 215 7.27 -32.00 10.85
N LEU A 216 7.60 -33.03 10.11
CA LEU A 216 7.07 -34.37 10.37
C LEU A 216 7.57 -34.94 11.72
N LYS A 217 8.84 -34.70 12.07
CA LYS A 217 9.36 -35.02 13.40
C LYS A 217 8.68 -34.24 14.53
N GLU A 218 8.44 -32.96 14.34
CA GLU A 218 7.71 -32.13 15.30
C GLU A 218 6.24 -32.60 15.49
N LEU A 219 5.65 -33.23 14.47
CA LEU A 219 4.33 -33.85 14.53
C LEU A 219 4.36 -35.24 15.24
N GLY A 220 5.53 -35.74 15.55
CA GLY A 220 5.72 -36.99 16.31
C GLY A 220 5.90 -38.25 15.46
N LEU A 221 6.12 -38.10 14.14
CA LEU A 221 6.45 -39.23 13.28
C LEU A 221 7.89 -39.66 13.53
N ASP A 222 8.12 -40.96 13.50
CA ASP A 222 9.46 -41.52 13.59
C ASP A 222 10.19 -41.53 12.22
N ASP A 223 11.50 -41.86 12.24
CA ASP A 223 12.32 -41.80 11.02
C ASP A 223 11.91 -42.88 9.98
N GLU A 224 11.22 -43.94 10.37
CA GLU A 224 10.73 -44.98 9.47
C GLU A 224 9.45 -44.51 8.77
N GLU A 225 8.52 -44.00 9.51
CA GLU A 225 7.27 -43.39 8.98
C GLU A 225 7.57 -42.24 8.01
N ILE A 226 8.53 -41.38 8.35
CA ILE A 226 8.94 -40.25 7.48
C ILE A 226 9.57 -40.79 6.19
N ARG A 227 10.41 -41.80 6.27
CA ARG A 227 11.05 -42.42 5.11
C ARG A 227 10.00 -43.01 4.16
N ASP A 228 9.00 -43.68 4.72
CA ASP A 228 7.92 -44.26 3.93
C ASP A 228 7.12 -43.21 3.19
N LEU A 229 6.80 -42.12 3.82
CA LEU A 229 6.11 -40.96 3.18
C LEU A 229 6.90 -40.37 1.99
N PHE A 230 8.25 -40.36 2.10
CA PHE A 230 9.10 -39.95 0.98
C PHE A 230 9.15 -41.00 -0.11
N ASN A 231 9.23 -42.30 0.24
CA ASN A 231 9.27 -43.41 -0.72
C ASN A 231 7.96 -43.54 -1.51
N GLU A 232 6.83 -43.30 -0.86
CA GLU A 232 5.51 -43.30 -1.47
C GLU A 232 5.20 -42.04 -2.27
N GLY A 233 6.09 -41.04 -2.24
CA GLY A 233 5.89 -39.77 -2.95
C GLY A 233 4.79 -38.86 -2.35
N VAL A 234 4.36 -39.15 -1.12
CA VAL A 234 3.40 -38.28 -0.39
C VAL A 234 4.07 -36.97 -0.01
N VAL A 235 5.36 -37.01 0.28
CA VAL A 235 6.21 -35.84 0.57
C VAL A 235 7.41 -35.86 -0.36
N SER A 236 7.81 -34.71 -0.87
CA SER A 236 8.98 -34.55 -1.72
C SER A 236 9.99 -33.58 -1.14
N LYS A 237 11.27 -33.82 -1.40
CA LYS A 237 12.36 -32.83 -1.29
C LYS A 237 12.77 -32.46 -2.71
N ASN A 238 12.74 -31.20 -3.05
CA ASN A 238 13.37 -30.70 -4.28
C ASN A 238 14.76 -30.19 -3.96
#